data_2c6036e750513ae06ee58d7f74d27290
#
_entry.id   2c6036e750513ae06ee58d7f74d27290
#
_cell.length_a   1.000
_cell.length_b   1.000
_cell.length_c   1.000
_cell.angle_alpha   90.00
_cell.angle_beta   90.00
_cell.angle_gamma   90.00
#
_symmetry.space_group_name_H-M   'P 1'
#
loop_
_entity.id
_entity.type
_entity.pdbx_description
1 polymer ?
#
loop_
_entity_poly.entity_id
_entity_poly.type
_entity_poly.pdbx_seq_one_letter_code
_entity_poly.pdbx_strand_id
1 'polypeptide(L)'
;MAVQEGALYRAVVEGYASDGSGVARVEGLAVFVRGAVRGETVDLRIEHIGHSAAWGHIEGVAAPSPARREPDCPYYGRCGGCQFRHMNYAEELEDKRIRVEDCLQRIAGLDVAVPVIHGARDTRRYRNKVQFPVQPGPEGPRAGFYRQRTHQVVSVEDCLLQPETAARLRAAAVSWMQWHNISAYDEKTGRGLVRHIYVRVNRAGESLFCLLVNGKSVPQEEALVQALRNVEPGLAGVVLGVNEKKNNVILGDSYRTLWGRDALEDTLCGLTFRLSVPSFYQVNADQAEVLYGRALDFAGLTGA
;
A
#
# COMPACT_ATOMS: atom_id res chain seq x y z
N MET A 1 -19.56 32.73 13.88
CA MET A 1 -20.47 31.60 14.28
C MET A 1 -19.58 30.41 14.49
N ALA A 2 -19.87 29.51 15.44
CA ALA A 2 -19.04 28.31 15.63
C ALA A 2 -19.35 27.27 14.53
N VAL A 3 -18.32 26.59 14.05
CA VAL A 3 -18.47 25.49 13.10
C VAL A 3 -19.38 24.40 13.69
N GLN A 4 -20.28 23.82 12.89
CA GLN A 4 -21.28 22.85 13.34
C GLN A 4 -21.19 21.55 12.56
N GLU A 5 -21.35 20.41 13.27
CA GLU A 5 -21.44 19.09 12.64
C GLU A 5 -22.69 19.00 11.74
N GLY A 6 -22.54 18.36 10.57
CA GLY A 6 -23.58 18.25 9.55
C GLY A 6 -23.76 19.49 8.68
N ALA A 7 -23.20 20.65 9.04
CA ALA A 7 -23.32 21.88 8.26
C ALA A 7 -22.40 21.87 7.03
N LEU A 8 -22.84 22.60 5.99
CA LEU A 8 -22.11 22.77 4.74
C LEU A 8 -21.37 24.11 4.75
N TYR A 9 -20.10 24.09 4.38
CA TYR A 9 -19.26 25.28 4.27
C TYR A 9 -18.53 25.29 2.94
N ARG A 10 -18.26 26.50 2.43
CA ARG A 10 -17.37 26.68 1.29
C ARG A 10 -16.02 27.18 1.76
N ALA A 11 -14.95 26.49 1.38
CA ALA A 11 -13.59 26.83 1.78
C ALA A 11 -12.56 26.52 0.69
N VAL A 12 -11.43 27.21 0.78
CA VAL A 12 -10.26 26.94 -0.08
C VAL A 12 -9.35 25.93 0.63
N VAL A 13 -8.85 24.96 -0.13
CA VAL A 13 -7.88 23.97 0.34
C VAL A 13 -6.48 24.57 0.27
N GLU A 14 -5.83 24.75 1.41
CA GLU A 14 -4.54 25.44 1.56
C GLU A 14 -3.32 24.50 1.43
N GLY A 15 -3.49 23.21 1.76
CA GLY A 15 -2.39 22.23 1.77
C GLY A 15 -2.90 20.84 2.13
N TYR A 16 -2.00 19.99 2.65
CA TYR A 16 -2.32 18.61 2.99
C TYR A 16 -1.85 18.24 4.40
N ALA A 17 -2.60 17.35 5.03
CA ALA A 17 -2.21 16.69 6.26
C ALA A 17 -1.32 15.46 5.99
N SER A 18 -0.70 14.92 7.04
CA SER A 18 0.20 13.75 6.94
C SER A 18 -0.46 12.49 6.38
N ASP A 19 -1.79 12.38 6.46
CA ASP A 19 -2.56 11.25 5.91
C ASP A 19 -3.06 11.50 4.48
N GLY A 20 -2.68 12.65 3.86
CA GLY A 20 -3.07 13.04 2.52
C GLY A 20 -4.45 13.69 2.42
N SER A 21 -5.11 13.99 3.53
CA SER A 21 -6.32 14.82 3.54
C SER A 21 -5.96 16.26 3.21
N GLY A 22 -6.78 16.92 2.37
CA GLY A 22 -6.65 18.37 2.18
C GLY A 22 -6.93 19.12 3.47
N VAL A 23 -6.27 20.25 3.67
CA VAL A 23 -6.48 21.13 4.81
C VAL A 23 -7.12 22.41 4.35
N ALA A 24 -8.31 22.71 4.87
CA ALA A 24 -9.02 23.97 4.68
C ALA A 24 -9.23 24.68 6.02
N ARG A 25 -9.64 25.95 6.00
CA ARG A 25 -10.05 26.68 7.21
C ARG A 25 -11.48 27.15 7.08
N VAL A 26 -12.26 26.88 8.13
CA VAL A 26 -13.62 27.35 8.30
C VAL A 26 -13.73 28.09 9.62
N GLU A 27 -14.09 29.37 9.61
CA GLU A 27 -14.18 30.21 10.82
C GLU A 27 -12.89 30.15 11.69
N GLY A 28 -11.71 30.02 11.04
CA GLY A 28 -10.42 29.89 11.72
C GLY A 28 -10.06 28.47 12.18
N LEU A 29 -11.02 27.53 12.20
CA LEU A 29 -10.77 26.13 12.56
C LEU A 29 -10.20 25.37 11.36
N ALA A 30 -9.13 24.57 11.58
CA ALA A 30 -8.61 23.67 10.56
C ALA A 30 -9.58 22.52 10.30
N VAL A 31 -9.86 22.24 9.03
CA VAL A 31 -10.76 21.16 8.61
C VAL A 31 -9.99 20.24 7.68
N PHE A 32 -9.91 18.96 8.05
CA PHE A 32 -9.32 17.91 7.23
C PHE A 32 -10.35 17.33 6.28
N VAL A 33 -10.12 17.49 4.98
CA VAL A 33 -11.07 17.14 3.91
C VAL A 33 -10.48 16.05 3.04
N ARG A 34 -11.04 14.85 3.12
CA ARG A 34 -10.53 13.71 2.34
C ARG A 34 -10.77 13.93 0.85
N GLY A 35 -9.72 13.66 0.04
CA GLY A 35 -9.79 13.72 -1.42
C GLY A 35 -9.83 15.12 -2.00
N ALA A 36 -9.61 16.17 -1.19
CA ALA A 36 -9.46 17.54 -1.67
C ALA A 36 -8.03 17.79 -2.18
N VAL A 37 -7.90 18.65 -3.17
CA VAL A 37 -6.62 19.05 -3.78
C VAL A 37 -6.33 20.50 -3.44
N ARG A 38 -5.08 20.81 -3.12
CA ARG A 38 -4.64 22.18 -2.82
C ARG A 38 -5.01 23.15 -3.94
N GLY A 39 -5.50 24.33 -3.56
CA GLY A 39 -5.96 25.38 -4.46
C GLY A 39 -7.41 25.22 -4.91
N GLU A 40 -8.11 24.15 -4.54
CA GLU A 40 -9.53 24.00 -4.82
C GLU A 40 -10.38 24.86 -3.90
N THR A 41 -11.51 25.34 -4.44
CA THR A 41 -12.63 25.79 -3.62
C THR A 41 -13.64 24.65 -3.56
N VAL A 42 -13.90 24.14 -2.36
CA VAL A 42 -14.78 22.99 -2.14
C VAL A 42 -15.99 23.37 -1.28
N ASP A 43 -17.14 22.79 -1.60
CA ASP A 43 -18.29 22.70 -0.70
C ASP A 43 -18.07 21.44 0.15
N LEU A 44 -17.80 21.61 1.43
CA LEU A 44 -17.49 20.55 2.37
C LEU A 44 -18.54 20.43 3.46
N ARG A 45 -18.86 19.20 3.84
CA ARG A 45 -19.74 18.91 4.97
C ARG A 45 -18.91 18.47 6.16
N ILE A 46 -19.15 19.09 7.33
CA ILE A 46 -18.48 18.70 8.57
C ILE A 46 -19.06 17.37 9.07
N GLU A 47 -18.21 16.38 9.26
CA GLU A 47 -18.58 15.06 9.80
C GLU A 47 -18.35 14.98 11.32
N HIS A 48 -17.27 15.60 11.80
CA HIS A 48 -16.88 15.53 13.18
C HIS A 48 -16.06 16.75 13.60
N ILE A 49 -16.28 17.25 14.81
CA ILE A 49 -15.52 18.34 15.42
C ILE A 49 -14.76 17.82 16.64
N GLY A 50 -13.43 17.90 16.59
CA GLY A 50 -12.54 17.64 17.72
C GLY A 50 -12.15 18.92 18.46
N HIS A 51 -11.21 18.78 19.41
CA HIS A 51 -10.80 19.90 20.25
C HIS A 51 -10.11 21.05 19.48
N SER A 52 -9.29 20.73 18.47
CA SER A 52 -8.47 21.71 17.73
C SER A 52 -8.63 21.65 16.21
N ALA A 53 -9.45 20.76 15.70
CA ALA A 53 -9.69 20.58 14.27
C ALA A 53 -11.02 19.88 14.04
N ALA A 54 -11.52 19.98 12.79
CA ALA A 54 -12.68 19.24 12.33
C ALA A 54 -12.31 18.32 11.15
N TRP A 55 -13.19 17.40 10.84
CA TRP A 55 -13.10 16.48 9.69
C TRP A 55 -14.36 16.60 8.87
N GLY A 56 -14.19 16.55 7.56
CA GLY A 56 -15.30 16.62 6.63
C GLY A 56 -15.00 15.91 5.32
N HIS A 57 -16.02 15.86 4.48
CA HIS A 57 -15.90 15.34 3.12
C HIS A 57 -16.40 16.37 2.11
N ILE A 58 -15.98 16.17 0.85
CA ILE A 58 -16.39 17.02 -0.27
C ILE A 58 -17.82 16.64 -0.66
N GLU A 59 -18.72 17.61 -0.66
CA GLU A 59 -20.04 17.52 -1.32
C GLU A 59 -19.97 17.99 -2.78
N GLY A 60 -19.13 18.97 -3.06
CA GLY A 60 -18.90 19.49 -4.40
C GLY A 60 -17.59 20.25 -4.53
N VAL A 61 -17.07 20.31 -5.75
CA VAL A 61 -15.90 21.13 -6.10
C VAL A 61 -16.39 22.32 -6.88
N ALA A 62 -16.41 23.51 -6.23
CA ALA A 62 -16.88 24.75 -6.83
C ALA A 62 -15.87 25.34 -7.83
N ALA A 63 -14.57 25.22 -7.52
CA ALA A 63 -13.48 25.55 -8.43
C ALA A 63 -12.38 24.47 -8.31
N PRO A 64 -12.16 23.66 -9.36
CA PRO A 64 -11.17 22.61 -9.33
C PRO A 64 -9.74 23.15 -9.45
N SER A 65 -8.79 22.47 -8.83
CA SER A 65 -7.36 22.68 -9.05
C SER A 65 -6.92 22.08 -10.39
N PRO A 66 -5.98 22.70 -11.13
CA PRO A 66 -5.39 22.10 -12.31
C PRO A 66 -4.61 20.80 -12.02
N ALA A 67 -4.30 20.56 -10.75
CA ALA A 67 -3.66 19.34 -10.28
C ALA A 67 -4.65 18.18 -10.09
N ARG A 68 -5.96 18.44 -10.03
CA ARG A 68 -6.97 17.37 -9.90
C ARG A 68 -6.99 16.47 -11.12
N ARG A 69 -7.15 15.20 -10.87
CA ARG A 69 -7.37 14.18 -11.89
C ARG A 69 -8.40 13.15 -11.44
N GLU A 70 -9.06 12.54 -12.40
CA GLU A 70 -9.90 11.38 -12.11
C GLU A 70 -9.02 10.19 -11.69
N PRO A 71 -9.30 9.53 -10.56
CA PRO A 71 -8.56 8.36 -10.13
C PRO A 71 -8.67 7.22 -11.15
N ASP A 72 -7.53 6.72 -11.60
CA ASP A 72 -7.43 5.61 -12.57
C ASP A 72 -7.61 4.20 -11.94
N CYS A 73 -7.82 4.13 -10.62
CA CYS A 73 -8.01 2.89 -9.88
C CYS A 73 -9.47 2.74 -9.44
N PRO A 74 -10.18 1.66 -9.84
CA PRO A 74 -11.59 1.45 -9.50
C PRO A 74 -11.83 1.19 -8.00
N TYR A 75 -10.76 0.93 -7.25
CA TYR A 75 -10.80 0.69 -5.80
C TYR A 75 -10.46 1.93 -4.97
N TYR A 76 -10.10 3.05 -5.63
CA TYR A 76 -9.77 4.29 -4.92
C TYR A 76 -10.93 4.75 -4.04
N GLY A 77 -10.62 5.30 -2.87
CA GLY A 77 -11.62 5.70 -1.86
C GLY A 77 -12.18 4.55 -1.02
N ARG A 78 -12.15 3.30 -1.52
CA ARG A 78 -12.54 2.10 -0.74
C ARG A 78 -11.32 1.36 -0.19
N CYS A 79 -10.31 1.13 -1.02
CA CYS A 79 -9.03 0.55 -0.64
C CYS A 79 -8.17 1.60 0.09
N GLY A 80 -7.56 1.23 1.23
CA GLY A 80 -6.70 2.10 2.03
C GLY A 80 -5.26 2.22 1.52
N GLY A 81 -4.93 1.63 0.37
CA GLY A 81 -3.55 1.53 -0.11
C GLY A 81 -2.97 2.80 -0.75
N CYS A 82 -3.81 3.73 -1.22
CA CYS A 82 -3.37 4.95 -1.91
C CYS A 82 -4.12 6.18 -1.39
N GLN A 83 -3.38 7.28 -1.20
CA GLN A 83 -3.92 8.57 -0.75
C GLN A 83 -4.05 9.59 -1.87
N PHE A 84 -3.17 9.58 -2.89
CA PHE A 84 -2.96 10.69 -3.84
C PHE A 84 -3.41 10.44 -5.28
N ARG A 85 -4.17 9.37 -5.58
CA ARG A 85 -4.56 9.08 -6.97
C ARG A 85 -5.56 10.05 -7.59
N HIS A 86 -6.10 10.98 -6.81
CA HIS A 86 -7.00 12.05 -7.24
C HIS A 86 -6.26 13.33 -7.67
N MET A 87 -4.93 13.34 -7.63
CA MET A 87 -4.09 14.44 -8.08
C MET A 87 -3.01 13.98 -9.05
N ASN A 88 -2.44 14.91 -9.81
CA ASN A 88 -1.30 14.61 -10.68
C ASN A 88 -0.01 14.39 -9.89
N TYR A 89 0.96 13.74 -10.50
CA TYR A 89 2.20 13.37 -9.81
C TYR A 89 3.08 14.56 -9.43
N ALA A 90 3.02 15.66 -10.17
CA ALA A 90 3.74 16.88 -9.84
C ALA A 90 3.27 17.47 -8.51
N GLU A 91 1.95 17.49 -8.28
CA GLU A 91 1.37 17.94 -7.01
C GLU A 91 1.71 17.00 -5.85
N GLU A 92 1.70 15.67 -6.11
CA GLU A 92 2.13 14.69 -5.10
C GLU A 92 3.60 14.89 -4.69
N LEU A 93 4.48 15.19 -5.64
CA LEU A 93 5.89 15.50 -5.34
C LEU A 93 6.01 16.80 -4.55
N GLU A 94 5.29 17.83 -4.95
CA GLU A 94 5.33 19.12 -4.27
C GLU A 94 4.80 19.03 -2.83
N ASP A 95 3.72 18.27 -2.58
CA ASP A 95 3.28 17.97 -1.21
C ASP A 95 4.37 17.33 -0.37
N LYS A 96 5.04 16.31 -0.93
CA LYS A 96 6.14 15.61 -0.25
C LYS A 96 7.32 16.52 0.07
N ARG A 97 7.66 17.44 -0.85
CA ARG A 97 8.72 18.42 -0.66
C ARG A 97 8.36 19.39 0.46
N ILE A 98 7.17 20.00 0.41
CA ILE A 98 6.66 20.91 1.43
C ILE A 98 6.61 20.22 2.80
N ARG A 99 6.18 18.98 2.85
CA ARG A 99 6.12 18.23 4.12
C ARG A 99 7.49 18.09 4.77
N VAL A 100 8.55 17.86 4.00
CA VAL A 100 9.92 17.80 4.54
C VAL A 100 10.36 19.17 5.04
N GLU A 101 10.10 20.25 4.28
CA GLU A 101 10.38 21.62 4.71
C GLU A 101 9.64 21.99 6.00
N ASP A 102 8.35 21.67 6.08
CA ASP A 102 7.55 21.88 7.30
C ASP A 102 8.12 21.14 8.53
N CYS A 103 8.60 19.90 8.33
CA CYS A 103 9.25 19.16 9.40
C CYS A 103 10.57 19.80 9.84
N LEU A 104 11.40 20.25 8.90
CA LEU A 104 12.64 20.94 9.21
C LEU A 104 12.38 22.25 9.95
N GLN A 105 11.44 23.06 9.47
CA GLN A 105 11.14 24.36 10.05
C GLN A 105 10.42 24.25 11.39
N ARG A 106 9.31 23.48 11.46
CA ARG A 106 8.41 23.49 12.64
C ARG A 106 8.89 22.56 13.76
N ILE A 107 9.56 21.45 13.42
CA ILE A 107 10.01 20.47 14.42
C ILE A 107 11.48 20.68 14.75
N ALA A 108 12.35 20.82 13.75
CA ALA A 108 13.79 20.99 13.96
C ALA A 108 14.22 22.46 14.15
N GLY A 109 13.34 23.43 13.89
CA GLY A 109 13.68 24.86 13.98
C GLY A 109 14.68 25.33 12.92
N LEU A 110 14.82 24.58 11.83
CA LEU A 110 15.76 24.87 10.74
C LEU A 110 15.01 25.52 9.57
N ASP A 111 15.39 26.74 9.21
CA ASP A 111 14.90 27.43 8.02
C ASP A 111 15.76 27.03 6.81
N VAL A 112 15.49 25.83 6.30
CA VAL A 112 16.22 25.21 5.19
C VAL A 112 15.22 24.82 4.09
N ALA A 113 15.46 25.32 2.88
CA ALA A 113 14.70 24.89 1.71
C ALA A 113 15.12 23.48 1.25
N VAL A 114 14.16 22.69 0.76
CA VAL A 114 14.41 21.43 0.05
C VAL A 114 14.42 21.71 -1.45
N PRO A 115 15.61 21.89 -2.07
CA PRO A 115 15.71 22.42 -3.44
C PRO A 115 15.28 21.42 -4.50
N VAL A 116 15.37 20.11 -4.21
CA VAL A 116 15.13 19.05 -5.19
C VAL A 116 14.36 17.90 -4.54
N ILE A 117 13.38 17.37 -5.27
CA ILE A 117 12.75 16.08 -5.00
C ILE A 117 12.97 15.16 -6.19
N HIS A 118 13.44 13.94 -5.93
CA HIS A 118 13.67 12.92 -6.95
C HIS A 118 12.40 12.07 -7.12
N GLY A 119 11.58 12.39 -8.11
CA GLY A 119 10.39 11.63 -8.45
C GLY A 119 10.72 10.25 -9.03
N ALA A 120 9.80 9.30 -8.85
CA ALA A 120 9.89 8.00 -9.52
C ALA A 120 9.62 8.16 -11.03
N ARG A 121 10.36 7.43 -11.86
CA ARG A 121 10.12 7.35 -13.30
C ARG A 121 8.74 6.74 -13.59
N ASP A 122 8.44 5.64 -12.89
CA ASP A 122 7.19 4.92 -13.03
C ASP A 122 6.40 4.95 -11.71
N THR A 123 5.15 5.42 -11.76
CA THR A 123 4.24 5.48 -10.63
C THR A 123 3.29 4.28 -10.57
N ARG A 124 3.43 3.35 -11.51
CA ARG A 124 2.67 2.10 -11.61
C ARG A 124 3.62 0.91 -11.62
N ARG A 125 3.13 -0.25 -11.18
CA ARG A 125 3.83 -1.55 -11.22
C ARG A 125 5.21 -1.58 -10.55
N TYR A 126 5.55 -0.58 -9.74
CA TYR A 126 6.88 -0.43 -9.15
C TYR A 126 7.14 -1.32 -7.92
N ARG A 127 6.09 -1.84 -7.28
CA ARG A 127 6.26 -2.65 -6.08
C ARG A 127 6.70 -4.06 -6.43
N ASN A 128 7.80 -4.50 -5.85
CA ASN A 128 8.33 -5.85 -6.01
C ASN A 128 7.78 -6.85 -4.98
N LYS A 129 6.95 -6.41 -4.03
CA LYS A 129 6.39 -7.24 -2.96
C LYS A 129 4.97 -6.82 -2.62
N VAL A 130 4.11 -7.81 -2.39
CA VAL A 130 2.75 -7.60 -1.89
C VAL A 130 2.38 -8.65 -0.85
N GLN A 131 1.50 -8.25 0.07
CA GLN A 131 0.87 -9.10 1.07
C GLN A 131 -0.63 -8.83 1.01
N PHE A 132 -1.39 -9.81 0.54
CA PHE A 132 -2.84 -9.72 0.48
C PHE A 132 -3.44 -10.38 1.72
N PRO A 133 -4.08 -9.66 2.65
CA PRO A 133 -4.91 -10.28 3.66
C PRO A 133 -6.04 -11.08 3.02
N VAL A 134 -6.34 -12.22 3.61
CA VAL A 134 -7.42 -13.13 3.19
C VAL A 134 -8.46 -13.17 4.30
N GLN A 135 -9.73 -12.97 3.94
CA GLN A 135 -10.85 -13.01 4.88
C GLN A 135 -12.02 -13.82 4.35
N PRO A 136 -12.88 -14.37 5.23
CA PRO A 136 -14.15 -14.92 4.82
C PRO A 136 -15.01 -13.85 4.13
N GLY A 137 -15.78 -14.26 3.12
CA GLY A 137 -16.76 -13.41 2.45
C GLY A 137 -18.04 -14.18 2.19
N PRO A 138 -19.14 -13.50 1.79
CA PRO A 138 -20.43 -14.14 1.57
C PRO A 138 -20.40 -15.19 0.44
N GLU A 139 -19.53 -14.98 -0.56
CA GLU A 139 -19.39 -15.86 -1.74
C GLU A 139 -18.09 -16.69 -1.68
N GLY A 140 -17.45 -16.78 -0.51
CA GLY A 140 -16.18 -17.49 -0.34
C GLY A 140 -15.02 -16.57 0.12
N PRO A 141 -13.79 -17.07 0.11
CA PRO A 141 -12.62 -16.31 0.57
C PRO A 141 -12.36 -15.09 -0.31
N ARG A 142 -12.02 -13.97 0.32
CA ARG A 142 -11.65 -12.70 -0.32
C ARG A 142 -10.19 -12.39 -0.02
N ALA A 143 -9.44 -11.96 -1.04
CA ALA A 143 -8.08 -11.49 -0.91
C ALA A 143 -7.95 -10.10 -1.56
N GLY A 144 -7.29 -9.16 -0.88
CA GLY A 144 -7.14 -7.79 -1.37
C GLY A 144 -6.39 -6.90 -0.41
N PHE A 145 -6.89 -5.70 -0.11
CA PHE A 145 -6.27 -4.78 0.84
C PHE A 145 -7.30 -4.27 1.84
N TYR A 146 -6.84 -3.86 3.00
CA TYR A 146 -7.73 -3.29 4.01
C TYR A 146 -8.33 -1.96 3.56
N ARG A 147 -9.60 -1.74 3.88
CA ARG A 147 -10.21 -0.42 3.86
C ARG A 147 -9.48 0.47 4.87
N GLN A 148 -9.31 1.74 4.53
CA GLN A 148 -8.60 2.69 5.38
C GLN A 148 -9.14 2.68 6.82
N ARG A 149 -8.22 2.61 7.79
CA ARG A 149 -8.50 2.57 9.26
C ARG A 149 -9.39 1.40 9.70
N THR A 150 -9.45 0.34 8.94
CA THR A 150 -10.21 -0.88 9.31
C THR A 150 -9.43 -2.13 8.94
N HIS A 151 -9.88 -3.28 9.45
CA HIS A 151 -9.41 -4.61 9.03
C HIS A 151 -10.37 -5.27 8.02
N GLN A 152 -11.29 -4.51 7.43
CA GLN A 152 -12.18 -5.04 6.39
C GLN A 152 -11.44 -5.14 5.05
N VAL A 153 -11.36 -6.32 4.48
CA VAL A 153 -10.73 -6.55 3.17
C VAL A 153 -11.63 -6.08 2.04
N VAL A 154 -11.10 -5.19 1.23
CA VAL A 154 -11.63 -4.85 -0.10
C VAL A 154 -11.01 -5.83 -1.08
N SER A 155 -11.82 -6.64 -1.75
CA SER A 155 -11.34 -7.52 -2.82
C SER A 155 -10.80 -6.68 -3.96
N VAL A 156 -9.57 -6.95 -4.36
CA VAL A 156 -8.88 -6.21 -5.43
C VAL A 156 -8.40 -7.23 -6.47
N GLU A 157 -8.95 -7.16 -7.65
CA GLU A 157 -8.57 -8.08 -8.75
C GLU A 157 -7.18 -7.74 -9.28
N ASP A 158 -6.93 -6.46 -9.53
CA ASP A 158 -5.64 -5.96 -9.96
C ASP A 158 -5.30 -4.65 -9.24
N CYS A 159 -4.06 -4.52 -8.81
CA CYS A 159 -3.55 -3.32 -8.16
C CYS A 159 -2.51 -2.66 -9.04
N LEU A 160 -2.76 -1.42 -9.45
CA LEU A 160 -1.86 -0.67 -10.34
C LEU A 160 -0.44 -0.43 -9.77
N LEU A 161 -0.22 -0.64 -8.48
CA LEU A 161 1.10 -0.52 -7.86
C LEU A 161 1.88 -1.84 -7.90
N GLN A 162 1.20 -2.99 -8.05
CA GLN A 162 1.78 -4.32 -7.98
C GLN A 162 2.08 -4.88 -9.38
N PRO A 163 3.04 -5.81 -9.52
CA PRO A 163 3.19 -6.56 -10.76
C PRO A 163 1.92 -7.37 -11.08
N GLU A 164 1.60 -7.54 -12.35
CA GLU A 164 0.44 -8.35 -12.78
C GLU A 164 0.54 -9.81 -12.32
N THR A 165 1.75 -10.34 -12.23
CA THR A 165 2.07 -11.62 -11.60
C THR A 165 1.39 -11.80 -10.24
N ALA A 166 1.40 -10.75 -9.40
CA ALA A 166 0.77 -10.80 -8.10
C ALA A 166 -0.75 -10.99 -8.19
N ALA A 167 -1.41 -10.37 -9.17
CA ALA A 167 -2.84 -10.52 -9.42
C ALA A 167 -3.19 -11.95 -9.90
N ARG A 168 -2.39 -12.50 -10.83
CA ARG A 168 -2.58 -13.89 -11.33
C ARG A 168 -2.40 -14.92 -10.22
N LEU A 169 -1.31 -14.82 -9.44
CA LEU A 169 -1.04 -15.74 -8.34
C LEU A 169 -2.09 -15.65 -7.23
N ARG A 170 -2.53 -14.42 -6.88
CA ARG A 170 -3.64 -14.21 -5.93
C ARG A 170 -4.92 -14.88 -6.41
N ALA A 171 -5.29 -14.66 -7.68
CA ALA A 171 -6.50 -15.24 -8.25
C ALA A 171 -6.47 -16.77 -8.22
N ALA A 172 -5.35 -17.38 -8.62
CA ALA A 172 -5.17 -18.84 -8.58
C ALA A 172 -5.29 -19.40 -7.16
N ALA A 173 -4.68 -18.73 -6.17
CA ALA A 173 -4.78 -19.16 -4.78
C ALA A 173 -6.21 -19.04 -4.22
N VAL A 174 -6.93 -17.97 -4.53
CA VAL A 174 -8.34 -17.81 -4.12
C VAL A 174 -9.22 -18.86 -4.78
N SER A 175 -9.04 -19.14 -6.08
CA SER A 175 -9.76 -20.20 -6.79
C SER A 175 -9.47 -21.58 -6.18
N TRP A 176 -8.21 -21.88 -5.87
CA TRP A 176 -7.85 -23.13 -5.19
C TRP A 176 -8.56 -23.23 -3.82
N MET A 177 -8.61 -22.15 -3.04
CA MET A 177 -9.34 -22.14 -1.77
C MET A 177 -10.83 -22.46 -1.96
N GLN A 178 -11.46 -21.88 -2.98
CA GLN A 178 -12.88 -22.11 -3.29
C GLN A 178 -13.13 -23.57 -3.71
N TRP A 179 -12.34 -24.09 -4.65
CA TRP A 179 -12.49 -25.46 -5.16
C TRP A 179 -12.31 -26.54 -4.08
N HIS A 180 -11.41 -26.30 -3.15
CA HIS A 180 -11.07 -27.28 -2.11
C HIS A 180 -11.66 -26.95 -0.73
N ASN A 181 -12.59 -25.99 -0.65
CA ASN A 181 -13.22 -25.56 0.60
C ASN A 181 -12.21 -25.18 1.70
N ILE A 182 -11.11 -24.53 1.33
CA ILE A 182 -10.09 -24.08 2.26
C ILE A 182 -10.57 -22.79 2.95
N SER A 183 -10.63 -22.78 4.27
CA SER A 183 -11.13 -21.66 5.03
C SER A 183 -10.17 -20.48 5.06
N ALA A 184 -10.70 -19.27 4.92
CA ALA A 184 -9.99 -18.05 5.24
C ALA A 184 -9.99 -17.83 6.76
N TYR A 185 -8.90 -17.24 7.28
CA TYR A 185 -8.78 -16.87 8.68
C TYR A 185 -9.66 -15.66 9.01
N ASP A 186 -10.44 -15.78 10.07
CA ASP A 186 -11.24 -14.69 10.63
C ASP A 186 -10.58 -14.17 11.90
N GLU A 187 -10.09 -12.94 11.84
CA GLU A 187 -9.41 -12.28 12.97
C GLU A 187 -10.31 -12.11 14.19
N LYS A 188 -11.64 -11.98 14.01
CA LYS A 188 -12.58 -11.79 15.11
C LYS A 188 -12.78 -13.06 15.93
N THR A 189 -12.86 -14.21 15.25
CA THR A 189 -13.08 -15.51 15.88
C THR A 189 -11.79 -16.26 16.18
N GLY A 190 -10.69 -15.88 15.51
CA GLY A 190 -9.42 -16.61 15.55
C GLY A 190 -9.46 -17.96 14.86
N ARG A 191 -10.46 -18.21 13.99
CA ARG A 191 -10.69 -19.49 13.29
C ARG A 191 -10.40 -19.34 11.80
N GLY A 192 -10.15 -20.47 11.14
CA GLY A 192 -9.82 -20.52 9.72
C GLY A 192 -8.33 -20.71 9.49
N LEU A 193 -7.96 -21.00 8.24
CA LEU A 193 -6.62 -21.46 7.90
C LEU A 193 -5.78 -20.40 7.20
N VAL A 194 -6.20 -19.88 6.04
CA VAL A 194 -5.38 -18.98 5.24
C VAL A 194 -5.52 -17.54 5.73
N ARG A 195 -4.40 -16.93 6.11
CA ARG A 195 -4.31 -15.56 6.63
C ARG A 195 -3.92 -14.55 5.57
N HIS A 196 -2.84 -14.83 4.84
CA HIS A 196 -2.31 -13.92 3.83
C HIS A 196 -1.75 -14.69 2.64
N ILE A 197 -1.81 -14.03 1.47
CA ILE A 197 -1.08 -14.41 0.28
C ILE A 197 0.07 -13.41 0.13
N TYR A 198 1.29 -13.90 0.08
CA TYR A 198 2.49 -13.11 -0.14
C TYR A 198 3.06 -13.43 -1.51
N VAL A 199 3.42 -12.39 -2.26
CA VAL A 199 4.12 -12.53 -3.53
C VAL A 199 5.29 -11.55 -3.56
N ARG A 200 6.45 -12.03 -3.98
CA ARG A 200 7.63 -11.23 -4.32
C ARG A 200 8.00 -11.50 -5.78
N VAL A 201 8.40 -10.45 -6.49
CA VAL A 201 8.88 -10.55 -7.88
C VAL A 201 10.22 -9.83 -7.95
N ASN A 202 11.24 -10.45 -8.55
CA ASN A 202 12.53 -9.82 -8.79
C ASN A 202 12.56 -9.08 -10.14
N ARG A 203 13.64 -8.37 -10.42
CA ARG A 203 13.84 -7.64 -11.70
C ARG A 203 13.91 -8.56 -12.92
N ALA A 204 14.27 -9.83 -12.76
CA ALA A 204 14.27 -10.82 -13.83
C ALA A 204 12.86 -11.35 -14.16
N GLY A 205 11.82 -10.92 -13.41
CA GLY A 205 10.45 -11.38 -13.58
C GLY A 205 10.15 -12.72 -12.90
N GLU A 206 11.10 -13.29 -12.14
CA GLU A 206 10.83 -14.48 -11.35
C GLU A 206 10.00 -14.13 -10.12
N SER A 207 9.13 -15.04 -9.69
CA SER A 207 8.25 -14.81 -8.53
C SER A 207 8.41 -15.88 -7.45
N LEU A 208 8.30 -15.43 -6.19
CA LEU A 208 8.19 -16.29 -5.01
C LEU A 208 6.81 -16.09 -4.40
N PHE A 209 6.08 -17.17 -4.26
CA PHE A 209 4.77 -17.19 -3.62
C PHE A 209 4.90 -17.76 -2.20
N CYS A 210 4.21 -17.14 -1.23
CA CYS A 210 4.08 -17.74 0.10
C CYS A 210 2.62 -17.66 0.56
N LEU A 211 2.10 -18.80 1.02
CA LEU A 211 0.81 -18.88 1.70
C LEU A 211 1.04 -18.84 3.21
N LEU A 212 0.53 -17.80 3.88
CA LEU A 212 0.62 -17.64 5.32
C LEU A 212 -0.62 -18.20 5.99
N VAL A 213 -0.45 -19.14 6.89
CA VAL A 213 -1.54 -19.93 7.46
C VAL A 213 -1.53 -19.96 8.99
N ASN A 214 -2.72 -20.14 9.56
CA ASN A 214 -2.96 -20.43 10.98
C ASN A 214 -3.00 -21.95 11.17
N GLY A 215 -1.84 -22.59 11.07
CA GLY A 215 -1.68 -24.03 11.13
C GLY A 215 -0.37 -24.49 10.49
N LYS A 216 -0.02 -25.76 10.60
CA LYS A 216 1.28 -26.29 10.16
C LYS A 216 1.27 -26.85 8.74
N SER A 217 0.10 -27.04 8.15
CA SER A 217 -0.10 -27.59 6.80
C SER A 217 -1.41 -27.10 6.20
N VAL A 218 -1.56 -27.24 4.90
CA VAL A 218 -2.85 -27.03 4.22
C VAL A 218 -3.25 -28.28 3.47
N PRO A 219 -4.54 -28.59 3.34
CA PRO A 219 -5.00 -29.65 2.45
C PRO A 219 -4.66 -29.33 0.99
N GLN A 220 -4.45 -30.34 0.16
CA GLN A 220 -4.29 -30.17 -1.29
C GLN A 220 -3.11 -29.26 -1.68
N GLU A 221 -1.97 -29.38 -1.01
CA GLU A 221 -0.76 -28.60 -1.29
C GLU A 221 -0.28 -28.74 -2.74
N GLU A 222 -0.31 -29.97 -3.27
CA GLU A 222 0.09 -30.26 -4.65
C GLU A 222 -0.82 -29.55 -5.67
N ALA A 223 -2.12 -29.54 -5.42
CA ALA A 223 -3.09 -28.83 -6.26
C ALA A 223 -2.87 -27.31 -6.24
N LEU A 224 -2.50 -26.73 -5.08
CA LEU A 224 -2.09 -25.33 -4.99
C LEU A 224 -0.86 -25.05 -5.85
N VAL A 225 0.20 -25.84 -5.68
CA VAL A 225 1.44 -25.68 -6.45
C VAL A 225 1.16 -25.77 -7.95
N GLN A 226 0.36 -26.76 -8.38
CA GLN A 226 0.00 -26.91 -9.79
C GLN A 226 -0.81 -25.71 -10.33
N ALA A 227 -1.79 -25.23 -9.56
CA ALA A 227 -2.60 -24.07 -9.94
C ALA A 227 -1.75 -22.82 -10.13
N LEU A 228 -0.78 -22.57 -9.24
CA LEU A 228 0.12 -21.43 -9.32
C LEU A 228 1.08 -21.53 -10.52
N ARG A 229 1.65 -22.70 -10.76
CA ARG A 229 2.55 -22.96 -11.91
C ARG A 229 1.85 -22.80 -13.25
N ASN A 230 0.59 -23.16 -13.33
CA ASN A 230 -0.20 -23.04 -14.57
C ASN A 230 -0.44 -21.58 -14.99
N VAL A 231 -0.50 -20.64 -14.03
CA VAL A 231 -0.81 -19.23 -14.32
C VAL A 231 0.44 -18.34 -14.36
N GLU A 232 1.57 -18.83 -13.84
CA GLU A 232 2.79 -18.02 -13.74
C GLU A 232 4.03 -18.84 -14.14
N PRO A 233 4.45 -18.78 -15.40
CA PRO A 233 5.65 -19.46 -15.87
C PRO A 233 6.95 -19.03 -15.17
N GLY A 234 7.00 -17.76 -14.70
CA GLY A 234 8.12 -17.21 -13.94
C GLY A 234 8.09 -17.55 -12.44
N LEU A 235 7.22 -18.48 -12.02
CA LEU A 235 7.19 -18.90 -10.61
C LEU A 235 8.44 -19.72 -10.27
N ALA A 236 9.25 -19.22 -9.35
CA ALA A 236 10.48 -19.84 -8.91
C ALA A 236 10.32 -20.70 -7.68
N GLY A 237 9.33 -20.42 -6.84
CA GLY A 237 9.10 -21.20 -5.64
C GLY A 237 7.75 -20.93 -4.98
N VAL A 238 7.29 -21.93 -4.24
CA VAL A 238 6.08 -21.89 -3.41
C VAL A 238 6.45 -22.28 -1.99
N VAL A 239 6.12 -21.43 -1.03
CA VAL A 239 6.47 -21.56 0.38
C VAL A 239 5.18 -21.55 1.22
N LEU A 240 5.14 -22.33 2.27
CA LEU A 240 4.14 -22.28 3.32
C LEU A 240 4.77 -21.58 4.53
N GLY A 241 4.16 -20.49 4.99
CA GLY A 241 4.55 -19.79 6.21
C GLY A 241 3.52 -20.01 7.32
N VAL A 242 3.98 -20.35 8.51
CA VAL A 242 3.12 -20.62 9.67
C VAL A 242 3.07 -19.41 10.58
N ASN A 243 1.86 -18.89 10.81
CA ASN A 243 1.60 -17.82 11.76
C ASN A 243 0.32 -18.10 12.56
N GLU A 244 0.50 -18.66 13.75
CA GLU A 244 -0.60 -18.98 14.69
C GLU A 244 -0.83 -17.88 15.73
N LYS A 245 -0.07 -16.76 15.66
CA LYS A 245 -0.17 -15.65 16.60
C LYS A 245 -1.44 -14.82 16.38
N LYS A 246 -2.10 -14.45 17.46
CA LYS A 246 -3.28 -13.55 17.45
C LYS A 246 -2.83 -12.08 17.59
N ASN A 247 -2.03 -11.61 16.66
CA ASN A 247 -1.56 -10.23 16.58
C ASN A 247 -1.50 -9.74 15.13
N ASN A 248 -1.09 -8.49 14.93
CA ASN A 248 -1.02 -7.85 13.61
C ASN A 248 0.24 -8.22 12.79
N VAL A 249 1.10 -9.10 13.30
CA VAL A 249 2.27 -9.57 12.56
C VAL A 249 1.82 -10.51 11.44
N ILE A 250 2.17 -10.17 10.21
CA ILE A 250 1.77 -10.91 9.02
C ILE A 250 2.66 -12.15 8.84
N LEU A 251 3.98 -11.95 8.89
CA LEU A 251 4.96 -13.00 8.66
C LEU A 251 5.00 -13.98 9.83
N GLY A 252 5.18 -15.26 9.49
CA GLY A 252 5.23 -16.33 10.49
C GLY A 252 6.63 -16.55 11.05
N ASP A 253 6.70 -17.49 12.00
CA ASP A 253 7.97 -17.88 12.66
C ASP A 253 8.66 -19.06 11.96
N SER A 254 7.96 -19.82 11.12
CA SER A 254 8.50 -20.94 10.37
C SER A 254 8.01 -20.97 8.94
N TYR A 255 8.87 -21.48 8.06
CA TYR A 255 8.62 -21.56 6.63
C TYR A 255 9.02 -22.94 6.11
N ARG A 256 8.23 -23.51 5.21
CA ARG A 256 8.47 -24.78 4.54
C ARG A 256 8.30 -24.61 3.04
N THR A 257 9.27 -24.99 2.26
CA THR A 257 9.16 -25.01 0.79
C THR A 257 8.24 -26.13 0.37
N LEU A 258 7.20 -25.78 -0.40
CA LEU A 258 6.29 -26.74 -1.03
C LEU A 258 6.80 -27.17 -2.39
N TRP A 259 7.42 -26.23 -3.11
CA TRP A 259 7.98 -26.47 -4.43
C TRP A 259 9.04 -25.42 -4.79
N GLY A 260 10.03 -25.81 -5.59
CA GLY A 260 11.04 -24.90 -6.12
C GLY A 260 11.98 -24.31 -5.08
N ARG A 261 12.29 -23.03 -5.21
CA ARG A 261 13.21 -22.29 -4.33
C ARG A 261 12.48 -21.63 -3.16
N ASP A 262 13.18 -21.41 -2.05
CA ASP A 262 12.69 -20.69 -0.86
C ASP A 262 13.04 -19.19 -0.89
N ALA A 263 13.80 -18.74 -1.90
CA ALA A 263 14.28 -17.38 -2.05
C ALA A 263 14.45 -17.02 -3.54
N LEU A 264 14.43 -15.72 -3.83
CA LEU A 264 14.83 -15.14 -5.11
C LEU A 264 16.19 -14.47 -4.97
N GLU A 265 16.90 -14.34 -6.08
CA GLU A 265 18.02 -13.42 -6.20
C GLU A 265 17.57 -12.16 -6.90
N ASP A 266 18.01 -11.01 -6.42
CA ASP A 266 17.77 -9.71 -7.05
C ASP A 266 19.00 -8.82 -6.93
N THR A 267 19.18 -7.89 -7.87
CA THR A 267 20.35 -7.01 -7.90
C THR A 267 19.92 -5.58 -7.58
N LEU A 268 20.65 -4.93 -6.67
CA LEU A 268 20.45 -3.52 -6.29
C LEU A 268 21.81 -2.86 -6.14
N CYS A 269 22.04 -1.74 -6.83
CA CYS A 269 23.32 -1.02 -6.85
C CYS A 269 24.53 -1.92 -7.18
N GLY A 270 24.34 -2.90 -8.10
CA GLY A 270 25.40 -3.83 -8.50
C GLY A 270 25.66 -4.99 -7.54
N LEU A 271 24.96 -5.06 -6.41
CA LEU A 271 25.07 -6.15 -5.42
C LEU A 271 23.90 -7.11 -5.57
N THR A 272 24.19 -8.42 -5.53
CA THR A 272 23.18 -9.47 -5.56
C THR A 272 22.74 -9.84 -4.15
N PHE A 273 21.42 -9.84 -3.94
CA PHE A 273 20.78 -10.17 -2.66
C PHE A 273 19.93 -11.43 -2.81
N ARG A 274 20.09 -12.37 -1.86
CA ARG A 274 19.21 -13.52 -1.71
C ARG A 274 18.03 -13.14 -0.81
N LEU A 275 16.82 -13.13 -1.36
CA LEU A 275 15.60 -12.61 -0.74
C LEU A 275 14.63 -13.76 -0.42
N SER A 276 14.63 -14.23 0.80
CA SER A 276 13.62 -15.15 1.34
C SER A 276 12.31 -14.40 1.66
N VAL A 277 11.26 -15.13 2.07
CA VAL A 277 9.98 -14.52 2.46
C VAL A 277 10.13 -13.45 3.56
N PRO A 278 10.83 -13.72 4.69
CA PRO A 278 10.98 -12.73 5.76
C PRO A 278 12.01 -11.63 5.46
N SER A 279 12.81 -11.73 4.39
CA SER A 279 13.82 -10.72 4.08
C SER A 279 13.21 -9.35 3.84
N PHE A 280 13.75 -8.33 4.53
CA PHE A 280 13.44 -6.94 4.18
C PHE A 280 14.13 -6.60 2.85
N TYR A 281 13.42 -5.89 1.99
CA TYR A 281 13.95 -5.31 0.76
C TYR A 281 13.06 -4.13 0.35
N GLN A 282 13.66 -3.07 -0.19
CA GLN A 282 12.90 -1.89 -0.63
C GLN A 282 11.92 -2.28 -1.73
N VAL A 283 10.64 -1.92 -1.54
CA VAL A 283 9.57 -2.34 -2.46
C VAL A 283 9.59 -1.61 -3.80
N ASN A 284 10.24 -0.45 -3.88
CA ASN A 284 10.54 0.27 -5.10
C ASN A 284 12.04 0.23 -5.33
N ALA A 285 12.51 -0.79 -6.03
CA ALA A 285 13.95 -1.01 -6.25
C ALA A 285 14.60 0.13 -7.05
N ASP A 286 13.91 0.70 -8.03
CA ASP A 286 14.46 1.79 -8.86
C ASP A 286 14.67 3.06 -8.03
N GLN A 287 13.71 3.42 -7.18
CA GLN A 287 13.89 4.55 -6.26
C GLN A 287 14.88 4.26 -5.13
N ALA A 288 15.03 3.01 -4.73
CA ALA A 288 16.06 2.61 -3.78
C ALA A 288 17.47 2.83 -4.35
N GLU A 289 17.69 2.56 -5.64
CA GLU A 289 18.98 2.85 -6.30
C GLU A 289 19.26 4.35 -6.35
N VAL A 290 18.25 5.18 -6.67
CA VAL A 290 18.39 6.64 -6.62
C VAL A 290 18.75 7.09 -5.20
N LEU A 291 18.05 6.59 -4.18
CA LEU A 291 18.30 6.94 -2.78
C LEU A 291 19.71 6.54 -2.33
N TYR A 292 20.12 5.31 -2.61
CA TYR A 292 21.44 4.81 -2.20
C TYR A 292 22.57 5.46 -2.98
N GLY A 293 22.38 5.72 -4.29
CA GLY A 293 23.33 6.49 -5.09
C GLY A 293 23.57 7.88 -4.50
N ARG A 294 22.49 8.60 -4.14
CA ARG A 294 22.61 9.91 -3.48
C ARG A 294 23.29 9.85 -2.10
N ALA A 295 22.96 8.81 -1.32
CA ALA A 295 23.61 8.62 -0.02
C ALA A 295 25.13 8.39 -0.17
N LEU A 296 25.53 7.63 -1.17
CA LEU A 296 26.97 7.42 -1.49
C LEU A 296 27.65 8.70 -1.99
N ASP A 297 26.98 9.48 -2.85
CA ASP A 297 27.48 10.79 -3.30
C ASP A 297 27.74 11.71 -2.10
N PHE A 298 26.77 11.80 -1.17
CA PHE A 298 26.91 12.63 0.03
C PHE A 298 27.94 12.11 1.03
N ALA A 299 28.15 10.79 1.09
CA ALA A 299 29.16 10.20 1.94
C ALA A 299 30.60 10.56 1.50
N GLY A 300 30.79 10.96 0.23
CA GLY A 300 32.10 11.40 -0.30
C GLY A 300 33.18 10.33 -0.15
N LEU A 301 32.83 9.04 -0.29
CA LEU A 301 33.77 7.94 -0.07
C LEU A 301 34.92 8.02 -1.11
N THR A 302 36.15 8.12 -0.65
CA THR A 302 37.36 8.26 -1.47
C THR A 302 38.06 6.93 -1.71
N GLY A 303 37.41 5.80 -1.49
CA GLY A 303 37.94 4.48 -1.85
C GLY A 303 39.27 4.14 -1.12
N ALA A 304 39.27 4.22 0.22
CA ALA A 304 40.35 3.67 1.05
C ALA A 304 39.95 2.30 1.61
#